data_2b1ba2c7f5ad2a6209c1322d250f59fb
#
_entry.id   2b1ba2c7f5ad2a6209c1322d250f59fb
#
_cell.length_a   1.000
_cell.length_b   1.000
_cell.length_c   1.000
_cell.angle_alpha   90.00
_cell.angle_beta   90.00
_cell.angle_gamma   90.00
#
_symmetry.space_group_name_H-M   'P 1'
#
loop_
_entity.id
_entity.type
_entity.pdbx_description
1 polymer ?
#
loop_
_entity_poly.entity_id
_entity_poly.type
_entity_poly.pdbx_seq_one_letter_code
_entity_poly.pdbx_strand_id
1 'polypeptide(L)'
;MKCSGCKKDFDISEMTNARNEKGEYPKSSKNYYCRPCEEQEYQRKVLVEYLHRWFIYKGYYQDNKTKANKDAQSRLMKMVNTQISSLKKEGYSYIQIRLIIEYMINKEGVEFNDSILGLVPFYYMKTSRYHNDLHRIATSKSYGYIPPSEEEVIDRPAHKPNKKAIKVTSMDLI
;
A
#
# COMPACT_ATOMS: atom_id res chain seq x y z
N MET A 1 -17.73 -25.82 11.10
CA MET A 1 -18.27 -24.45 10.88
C MET A 1 -17.60 -23.82 9.68
N LYS A 2 -18.32 -23.02 8.86
CA LYS A 2 -17.74 -22.42 7.66
C LYS A 2 -17.00 -21.12 7.95
N CYS A 3 -15.75 -21.02 7.46
CA CYS A 3 -14.98 -19.80 7.55
C CYS A 3 -15.62 -18.67 6.71
N SER A 4 -15.78 -17.49 7.30
CA SER A 4 -16.37 -16.32 6.61
C SER A 4 -15.52 -15.83 5.43
N GLY A 5 -14.21 -16.09 5.43
CA GLY A 5 -13.30 -15.74 4.35
C GLY A 5 -13.29 -16.76 3.21
N CYS A 6 -12.70 -17.93 3.41
CA CYS A 6 -12.48 -18.92 2.34
C CYS A 6 -13.66 -19.90 2.11
N LYS A 7 -14.70 -19.85 2.95
CA LYS A 7 -15.90 -20.71 2.90
C LYS A 7 -15.66 -22.21 3.15
N LYS A 8 -14.41 -22.60 3.49
CA LYS A 8 -14.09 -23.98 3.86
C LYS A 8 -14.60 -24.30 5.26
N ASP A 9 -14.86 -25.59 5.52
CA ASP A 9 -15.25 -26.06 6.83
C ASP A 9 -14.02 -26.27 7.73
N PHE A 10 -14.14 -25.87 9.00
CA PHE A 10 -13.13 -25.99 10.04
C PHE A 10 -13.80 -26.37 11.38
N ASP A 11 -13.02 -26.94 12.28
CA ASP A 11 -13.45 -27.10 13.67
C ASP A 11 -13.54 -25.72 14.34
N ILE A 12 -14.49 -25.57 15.24
CA ILE A 12 -14.74 -24.28 15.91
C ILE A 12 -13.52 -23.82 16.74
N SER A 13 -12.73 -24.76 17.25
CA SER A 13 -11.48 -24.51 17.98
C SER A 13 -10.36 -23.89 17.11
N GLU A 14 -10.43 -24.07 15.79
CA GLU A 14 -9.47 -23.53 14.82
C GLU A 14 -9.88 -22.17 14.27
N MET A 15 -11.02 -21.65 14.71
CA MET A 15 -11.60 -20.41 14.20
C MET A 15 -11.58 -19.31 15.25
N THR A 16 -11.45 -18.09 14.79
CA THR A 16 -11.47 -16.89 15.62
C THR A 16 -12.25 -15.77 14.95
N ASN A 17 -12.63 -14.77 15.72
CA ASN A 17 -13.18 -13.53 15.18
C ASN A 17 -12.06 -12.69 14.56
N ALA A 18 -12.35 -11.93 13.50
CA ALA A 18 -11.37 -11.00 12.98
C ALA A 18 -11.15 -9.82 13.92
N ARG A 19 -9.87 -9.50 14.20
CA ARG A 19 -9.47 -8.32 14.95
C ARG A 19 -10.03 -7.03 14.31
N ASN A 20 -10.20 -6.00 15.14
CA ASN A 20 -10.45 -4.65 14.64
C ASN A 20 -9.13 -4.02 14.14
N GLU A 21 -9.19 -2.80 13.62
CA GLU A 21 -8.04 -2.04 13.11
C GLU A 21 -6.97 -1.74 14.19
N LYS A 22 -7.35 -1.82 15.49
CA LYS A 22 -6.44 -1.67 16.64
C LYS A 22 -5.78 -2.98 17.07
N GLY A 23 -6.12 -4.09 16.42
CA GLY A 23 -5.62 -5.41 16.77
C GLY A 23 -6.39 -6.13 17.88
N GLU A 24 -7.52 -5.59 18.34
CA GLU A 24 -8.32 -6.15 19.43
C GLU A 24 -9.41 -7.08 18.87
N TYR A 25 -9.67 -8.18 19.58
CA TYR A 25 -10.79 -9.06 19.24
C TYR A 25 -12.12 -8.48 19.76
N PRO A 26 -13.18 -8.43 18.92
CA PRO A 26 -14.47 -7.95 19.34
C PRO A 26 -15.08 -8.93 20.36
N LYS A 27 -15.78 -8.39 21.38
CA LYS A 27 -16.47 -9.19 22.42
C LYS A 27 -17.57 -10.09 21.85
N SER A 28 -18.17 -9.68 20.73
CA SER A 28 -19.16 -10.47 20.01
C SER A 28 -19.03 -10.24 18.51
N SER A 29 -18.98 -11.32 17.74
CA SER A 29 -19.03 -11.28 16.28
C SER A 29 -19.74 -12.52 15.77
N LYS A 30 -20.49 -12.34 14.68
CA LYS A 30 -21.16 -13.45 13.98
C LYS A 30 -20.24 -14.09 12.94
N ASN A 31 -19.07 -13.47 12.65
CA ASN A 31 -18.18 -13.91 11.61
C ASN A 31 -16.92 -14.56 12.22
N TYR A 32 -16.74 -15.82 11.90
CA TYR A 32 -15.58 -16.61 12.31
C TYR A 32 -14.68 -16.87 11.11
N TYR A 33 -13.37 -16.82 11.33
CA TYR A 33 -12.34 -16.97 10.31
C TYR A 33 -11.31 -18.00 10.75
N CYS A 34 -10.78 -18.79 9.81
CA CYS A 34 -9.53 -19.52 10.04
C CYS A 34 -8.37 -18.52 10.11
N ARG A 35 -7.26 -18.89 10.76
CA ARG A 35 -6.12 -17.98 10.98
C ARG A 35 -5.64 -17.20 9.75
N PRO A 36 -5.41 -17.84 8.57
CA PRO A 36 -4.99 -17.10 7.39
C PRO A 36 -6.03 -16.08 6.90
N CYS A 37 -7.31 -16.39 7.00
CA CYS A 37 -8.38 -15.47 6.61
C CYS A 37 -8.58 -14.34 7.61
N GLU A 38 -8.37 -14.62 8.89
CA GLU A 38 -8.40 -13.61 9.96
C GLU A 38 -7.30 -12.56 9.75
N GLU A 39 -6.07 -12.99 9.51
CA GLU A 39 -4.96 -12.08 9.24
C GLU A 39 -5.22 -11.21 8.00
N GLN A 40 -5.73 -11.80 6.92
CA GLN A 40 -6.08 -11.01 5.73
C GLN A 40 -7.19 -10.00 6.01
N GLU A 41 -8.22 -10.38 6.76
CA GLU A 41 -9.30 -9.47 7.12
C GLU A 41 -8.84 -8.35 8.05
N TYR A 42 -7.93 -8.65 8.97
CA TYR A 42 -7.28 -7.65 9.81
C TYR A 42 -6.47 -6.65 8.97
N GLN A 43 -5.62 -7.12 8.07
CA GLN A 43 -4.83 -6.25 7.19
C GLN A 43 -5.73 -5.41 6.27
N ARG A 44 -6.85 -5.96 5.81
CA ARG A 44 -7.84 -5.20 5.05
C ARG A 44 -8.42 -4.04 5.87
N LYS A 45 -8.81 -4.30 7.12
CA LYS A 45 -9.36 -3.27 8.01
C LYS A 45 -8.34 -2.17 8.29
N VAL A 46 -7.08 -2.54 8.56
CA VAL A 46 -5.98 -1.58 8.77
C VAL A 46 -5.77 -0.69 7.55
N LEU A 47 -5.77 -1.26 6.33
CA LEU A 47 -5.65 -0.48 5.09
C LEU A 47 -6.84 0.46 4.89
N VAL A 48 -8.07 -0.05 5.08
CA VAL A 48 -9.30 0.74 4.90
C VAL A 48 -9.35 1.89 5.89
N GLU A 49 -8.99 1.66 7.16
CA GLU A 49 -8.93 2.71 8.19
C GLU A 49 -7.84 3.74 7.88
N TYR A 50 -6.68 3.32 7.39
CA TYR A 50 -5.62 4.21 6.95
C TYR A 50 -6.10 5.17 5.85
N LEU A 51 -6.78 4.65 4.82
CA LEU A 51 -7.35 5.46 3.74
C LEU A 51 -8.47 6.37 4.24
N HIS A 52 -9.34 5.86 5.13
CA HIS A 52 -10.41 6.62 5.75
C HIS A 52 -9.89 7.88 6.46
N ARG A 53 -8.84 7.75 7.26
CA ARG A 53 -8.20 8.89 7.95
C ARG A 53 -7.63 9.92 6.97
N TRP A 54 -7.02 9.47 5.88
CA TRP A 54 -6.52 10.37 4.84
C TRP A 54 -7.65 11.12 4.14
N PHE A 55 -8.76 10.48 3.84
CA PHE A 55 -9.91 11.15 3.24
C PHE A 55 -10.54 12.20 4.16
N ILE A 56 -10.62 11.92 5.47
CA ILE A 56 -11.04 12.93 6.46
C ILE A 56 -10.05 14.09 6.48
N TYR A 57 -8.76 13.80 6.59
CA TYR A 57 -7.70 14.81 6.64
C TYR A 57 -7.70 15.73 5.40
N LYS A 58 -7.96 15.18 4.23
CA LYS A 58 -8.08 15.93 2.97
C LYS A 58 -9.46 16.58 2.74
N GLY A 59 -10.38 16.44 3.68
CA GLY A 59 -11.68 17.11 3.63
C GLY A 59 -12.71 16.52 2.66
N TYR A 60 -12.53 15.28 2.19
CA TYR A 60 -13.52 14.61 1.32
C TYR A 60 -14.86 14.41 2.02
N TYR A 61 -14.85 14.20 3.30
CA TYR A 61 -16.00 14.18 4.20
C TYR A 61 -15.54 14.41 5.65
N GLN A 62 -16.49 14.75 6.52
CA GLN A 62 -16.21 14.93 7.93
C GLN A 62 -16.60 13.68 8.73
N ASP A 63 -15.87 13.41 9.81
CA ASP A 63 -16.20 12.33 10.74
C ASP A 63 -17.37 12.75 11.67
N ASN A 64 -18.49 13.08 11.05
CA ASN A 64 -19.73 13.41 11.77
C ASN A 64 -20.89 12.57 11.22
N LYS A 65 -21.97 12.45 12.03
CA LYS A 65 -23.10 11.57 11.74
C LYS A 65 -24.16 12.19 10.81
N THR A 66 -23.88 13.30 10.12
CA THR A 66 -24.84 13.89 9.17
C THR A 66 -25.11 12.97 8.00
N LYS A 67 -26.32 13.00 7.45
CA LYS A 67 -26.70 12.16 6.30
C LYS A 67 -25.80 12.42 5.09
N ALA A 68 -25.51 13.68 4.78
CA ALA A 68 -24.66 14.05 3.66
C ALA A 68 -23.25 13.45 3.77
N ASN A 69 -22.63 13.50 4.96
CA ASN A 69 -21.30 12.91 5.16
C ASN A 69 -21.31 11.38 5.10
N LYS A 70 -22.36 10.73 5.62
CA LYS A 70 -22.52 9.27 5.50
C LYS A 70 -22.67 8.85 4.04
N ASP A 71 -23.41 9.58 3.25
CA ASP A 71 -23.60 9.29 1.82
C ASP A 71 -22.30 9.50 1.04
N ALA A 72 -21.56 10.59 1.29
CA ALA A 72 -20.25 10.86 0.70
C ALA A 72 -19.24 9.77 1.08
N GLN A 73 -19.11 9.46 2.36
CA GLN A 73 -18.27 8.37 2.86
C GLN A 73 -18.60 7.03 2.21
N SER A 74 -19.92 6.68 2.16
CA SER A 74 -20.36 5.41 1.58
C SER A 74 -19.99 5.27 0.11
N ARG A 75 -20.18 6.33 -0.70
CA ARG A 75 -19.80 6.33 -2.13
C ARG A 75 -18.29 6.16 -2.30
N LEU A 76 -17.50 6.96 -1.58
CA LEU A 76 -16.06 6.93 -1.66
C LEU A 76 -15.50 5.56 -1.21
N MET A 77 -15.97 5.04 -0.09
CA MET A 77 -15.52 3.74 0.43
C MET A 77 -15.95 2.57 -0.48
N LYS A 78 -17.06 2.68 -1.18
CA LYS A 78 -17.45 1.70 -2.20
C LYS A 78 -16.45 1.69 -3.36
N MET A 79 -16.06 2.85 -3.86
CA MET A 79 -15.04 3.00 -4.92
C MET A 79 -13.69 2.44 -4.45
N VAL A 80 -13.24 2.81 -3.26
CA VAL A 80 -12.00 2.33 -2.65
C VAL A 80 -11.99 0.80 -2.54
N ASN A 81 -13.05 0.19 -2.03
CA ASN A 81 -13.15 -1.26 -1.91
C ASN A 81 -13.12 -1.94 -3.29
N THR A 82 -13.70 -1.34 -4.32
CA THR A 82 -13.62 -1.85 -5.70
C THR A 82 -12.18 -1.82 -6.23
N GLN A 83 -11.46 -0.70 -6.04
CA GLN A 83 -10.05 -0.57 -6.44
C GLN A 83 -9.14 -1.53 -5.67
N ILE A 84 -9.31 -1.67 -4.35
CA ILE A 84 -8.58 -2.65 -3.54
C ILE A 84 -8.84 -4.07 -4.05
N SER A 85 -10.09 -4.40 -4.39
CA SER A 85 -10.44 -5.72 -4.93
C SER A 85 -9.78 -5.99 -6.28
N SER A 86 -9.63 -4.97 -7.14
CA SER A 86 -8.88 -5.08 -8.40
C SER A 86 -7.40 -5.37 -8.14
N LEU A 87 -6.75 -4.57 -7.30
CA LEU A 87 -5.35 -4.77 -6.91
C LEU A 87 -5.10 -6.14 -6.27
N LYS A 88 -6.06 -6.64 -5.48
CA LYS A 88 -5.99 -8.01 -4.93
C LYS A 88 -6.01 -9.08 -6.02
N LYS A 89 -6.82 -8.92 -7.08
CA LYS A 89 -6.84 -9.84 -8.23
C LYS A 89 -5.55 -9.79 -9.03
N GLU A 90 -4.88 -8.63 -9.06
CA GLU A 90 -3.56 -8.45 -9.66
C GLU A 90 -2.41 -9.03 -8.80
N GLY A 91 -2.71 -9.55 -7.61
CA GLY A 91 -1.74 -10.23 -6.74
C GLY A 91 -1.17 -9.38 -5.60
N TYR A 92 -1.55 -8.10 -5.46
CA TYR A 92 -1.07 -7.26 -4.36
C TYR A 92 -1.67 -7.69 -3.02
N SER A 93 -0.87 -7.79 -1.96
CA SER A 93 -1.36 -7.94 -0.59
C SER A 93 -1.84 -6.61 -0.01
N TYR A 94 -2.70 -6.63 1.00
CA TYR A 94 -3.15 -5.41 1.68
C TYR A 94 -1.98 -4.62 2.29
N ILE A 95 -0.98 -5.33 2.82
CA ILE A 95 0.24 -4.73 3.37
C ILE A 95 1.02 -4.01 2.27
N GLN A 96 1.23 -4.67 1.12
CA GLN A 96 1.93 -4.05 -0.01
C GLN A 96 1.22 -2.78 -0.49
N ILE A 97 -0.09 -2.83 -0.67
CA ILE A 97 -0.88 -1.65 -1.07
C ILE A 97 -0.65 -0.50 -0.08
N ARG A 98 -0.73 -0.75 1.23
CA ARG A 98 -0.49 0.26 2.25
C ARG A 98 0.93 0.83 2.18
N LEU A 99 1.95 -0.03 2.15
CA LEU A 99 3.36 0.40 2.10
C LEU A 99 3.68 1.22 0.84
N ILE A 100 3.06 0.87 -0.31
CA ILE A 100 3.24 1.64 -1.54
C ILE A 100 2.63 3.03 -1.40
N ILE A 101 1.43 3.15 -0.82
CA ILE A 101 0.78 4.45 -0.60
C ILE A 101 1.60 5.29 0.40
N GLU A 102 2.09 4.69 1.49
CA GLU A 102 2.98 5.35 2.45
C GLU A 102 4.26 5.86 1.77
N TYR A 103 4.87 5.05 0.91
CA TYR A 103 6.05 5.43 0.13
C TYR A 103 5.74 6.60 -0.82
N MET A 104 4.65 6.53 -1.58
CA MET A 104 4.24 7.59 -2.51
C MET A 104 4.09 8.92 -1.78
N ILE A 105 3.41 8.94 -0.65
CA ILE A 105 3.14 10.17 0.11
C ILE A 105 4.43 10.68 0.78
N ASN A 106 5.15 9.82 1.49
CA ASN A 106 6.23 10.24 2.40
C ASN A 106 7.58 10.41 1.69
N LYS A 107 7.81 9.75 0.56
CA LYS A 107 9.10 9.75 -0.15
C LYS A 107 9.04 10.44 -1.51
N GLU A 108 7.99 10.20 -2.27
CA GLU A 108 7.83 10.77 -3.60
C GLU A 108 7.01 12.07 -3.60
N GLY A 109 6.42 12.45 -2.45
CA GLY A 109 5.62 13.67 -2.31
C GLY A 109 4.31 13.66 -3.12
N VAL A 110 3.82 12.45 -3.46
CA VAL A 110 2.56 12.31 -4.21
C VAL A 110 1.41 12.79 -3.33
N GLU A 111 0.61 13.70 -3.87
CA GLU A 111 -0.56 14.19 -3.15
C GLU A 111 -1.64 13.11 -3.04
N PHE A 112 -2.14 12.91 -1.81
CA PHE A 112 -3.22 11.97 -1.56
C PHE A 112 -4.54 12.47 -2.19
N ASN A 113 -5.13 11.64 -3.04
CA ASN A 113 -6.44 11.87 -3.65
C ASN A 113 -7.22 10.55 -3.83
N ASP A 114 -8.42 10.62 -4.37
CA ASP A 114 -9.30 9.47 -4.59
C ASP A 114 -8.79 8.47 -5.65
N SER A 115 -7.84 8.89 -6.48
CA SER A 115 -7.22 8.06 -7.53
C SER A 115 -5.90 7.40 -7.09
N ILE A 116 -5.44 7.64 -5.85
CA ILE A 116 -4.13 7.18 -5.36
C ILE A 116 -3.92 5.67 -5.49
N LEU A 117 -4.98 4.88 -5.33
CA LEU A 117 -4.92 3.43 -5.49
C LEU A 117 -4.60 3.00 -6.93
N GLY A 118 -4.98 3.78 -7.92
CA GLY A 118 -4.64 3.55 -9.33
C GLY A 118 -3.15 3.70 -9.63
N LEU A 119 -2.40 4.38 -8.76
CA LEU A 119 -0.96 4.57 -8.91
C LEU A 119 -0.13 3.41 -8.32
N VAL A 120 -0.73 2.53 -7.52
CA VAL A 120 -0.04 1.43 -6.82
C VAL A 120 0.83 0.58 -7.77
N PRO A 121 0.36 0.12 -8.95
CA PRO A 121 1.19 -0.68 -9.84
C PRO A 121 2.45 0.05 -10.32
N PHE A 122 2.37 1.35 -10.57
CA PHE A 122 3.51 2.15 -11.08
C PHE A 122 4.61 2.34 -10.03
N TYR A 123 4.24 2.37 -8.74
CA TYR A 123 5.19 2.58 -7.64
C TYR A 123 5.68 1.29 -6.99
N TYR A 124 5.13 0.13 -7.35
CA TYR A 124 5.48 -1.16 -6.75
C TYR A 124 6.98 -1.44 -6.77
N MET A 125 7.63 -1.31 -7.93
CA MET A 125 9.06 -1.62 -8.06
C MET A 125 9.95 -0.65 -7.28
N LYS A 126 9.62 0.63 -7.25
CA LYS A 126 10.35 1.65 -6.46
C LYS A 126 10.23 1.36 -4.96
N THR A 127 9.02 1.09 -4.50
CA THR A 127 8.73 0.78 -3.10
C THR A 127 9.42 -0.51 -2.66
N SER A 128 9.39 -1.54 -3.49
CA SER A 128 10.05 -2.82 -3.21
C SER A 128 11.56 -2.66 -3.04
N ARG A 129 12.21 -1.90 -3.93
CA ARG A 129 13.64 -1.59 -3.81
C ARG A 129 13.94 -0.83 -2.52
N TYR A 130 13.17 0.21 -2.22
CA TYR A 130 13.33 1.01 -1.01
C TYR A 130 13.26 0.16 0.27
N HIS A 131 12.24 -0.71 0.40
CA HIS A 131 12.10 -1.57 1.56
C HIS A 131 13.19 -2.64 1.65
N ASN A 132 13.62 -3.20 0.52
CA ASN A 132 14.74 -4.15 0.49
C ASN A 132 16.05 -3.49 0.92
N ASP A 133 16.31 -2.25 0.50
CA ASP A 133 17.49 -1.51 0.92
C ASP A 133 17.44 -1.17 2.41
N LEU A 134 16.29 -0.76 2.94
CA LEU A 134 16.12 -0.55 4.38
C LEU A 134 16.36 -1.83 5.19
N HIS A 135 15.82 -2.96 4.73
CA HIS A 135 16.04 -4.25 5.39
C HIS A 135 17.52 -4.63 5.36
N ARG A 136 18.20 -4.47 4.24
CA ARG A 136 19.64 -4.73 4.10
C ARG A 136 20.47 -3.86 5.05
N ILE A 137 20.17 -2.56 5.15
CA ILE A 137 20.83 -1.63 6.07
C ILE A 137 20.61 -2.03 7.53
N ALA A 138 19.38 -2.35 7.90
CA ALA A 138 19.05 -2.78 9.26
C ALA A 138 19.79 -4.07 9.65
N THR A 139 19.83 -5.04 8.73
CA THR A 139 20.52 -6.31 8.94
C THR A 139 22.04 -6.13 9.03
N SER A 140 22.62 -5.28 8.18
CA SER A 140 24.06 -5.01 8.20
C SER A 140 24.50 -4.32 9.50
N LYS A 141 23.69 -3.40 10.03
CA LYS A 141 23.98 -2.76 11.34
C LYS A 141 23.98 -3.75 12.50
N SER A 142 23.10 -4.76 12.48
CA SER A 142 23.06 -5.79 13.52
C SER A 142 24.27 -6.74 13.52
N TYR A 143 25.00 -6.82 12.38
CA TYR A 143 26.24 -7.60 12.25
C TYR A 143 27.53 -6.77 12.38
N GLY A 144 27.45 -5.54 12.92
CA GLY A 144 28.62 -4.69 13.10
C GLY A 144 29.20 -4.17 11.78
N TYR A 145 28.37 -3.96 10.76
CA TYR A 145 28.81 -3.38 9.50
C TYR A 145 29.44 -2.01 9.74
N ILE A 146 30.73 -1.90 9.48
CA ILE A 146 31.46 -0.65 9.40
C ILE A 146 31.29 -0.17 7.93
N PRO A 147 30.62 0.97 7.67
CA PRO A 147 30.59 1.47 6.30
C PRO A 147 32.02 1.73 5.81
N PRO A 148 32.33 1.48 4.54
CA PRO A 148 33.62 1.85 3.98
C PRO A 148 33.89 3.33 4.24
N SER A 149 35.13 3.66 4.67
CA SER A 149 35.53 5.04 4.89
C SER A 149 35.35 5.83 3.59
N GLU A 150 35.02 7.12 3.68
CA GLU A 150 34.77 7.99 2.52
C GLU A 150 35.93 8.04 1.51
N GLU A 151 37.12 7.54 1.87
CA GLU A 151 38.31 7.45 1.02
C GLU A 151 38.21 6.33 -0.04
N GLU A 152 37.29 5.39 0.05
CA GLU A 152 37.09 4.32 -0.95
C GLU A 152 35.99 4.62 -2.00
N VAL A 153 35.57 5.86 -2.12
CA VAL A 153 34.76 6.27 -3.26
C VAL A 153 35.69 6.33 -4.48
N ILE A 154 35.88 5.17 -5.11
CA ILE A 154 36.52 5.08 -6.41
C ILE A 154 35.78 6.01 -7.36
N ASP A 155 36.47 7.06 -7.78
CA ASP A 155 36.01 8.04 -8.76
C ASP A 155 35.62 7.28 -10.06
N ARG A 156 34.35 6.86 -10.16
CA ARG A 156 33.85 6.28 -11.41
C ARG A 156 33.77 7.44 -12.40
N PRO A 157 34.52 7.40 -13.50
CA PRO A 157 34.49 8.47 -14.48
C PRO A 157 33.02 8.67 -14.91
N ALA A 158 32.54 9.90 -14.78
CA ALA A 158 31.19 10.31 -15.13
C ALA A 158 30.90 9.83 -16.56
N HIS A 159 29.90 8.98 -16.71
CA HIS A 159 29.45 8.47 -18.00
C HIS A 159 29.00 9.69 -18.82
N LYS A 160 29.84 10.12 -19.77
CA LYS A 160 29.49 11.20 -20.69
C LYS A 160 28.27 10.76 -21.50
N PRO A 161 27.14 11.50 -21.44
CA PRO A 161 25.98 11.16 -22.24
C PRO A 161 26.37 11.27 -23.72
N ASN A 162 26.16 10.18 -24.44
CA ASN A 162 26.40 10.08 -25.87
C ASN A 162 25.41 11.00 -26.59
N LYS A 163 25.79 12.23 -26.92
CA LYS A 163 25.01 13.16 -27.72
C LYS A 163 24.96 12.68 -29.16
N LYS A 164 24.13 11.70 -29.48
CA LYS A 164 23.70 11.48 -30.86
C LYS A 164 22.71 12.60 -31.21
N ALA A 165 23.21 13.57 -31.95
CA ALA A 165 22.38 14.62 -32.55
C ALA A 165 21.32 13.95 -33.45
N ILE A 166 20.06 14.07 -33.10
CA ILE A 166 18.94 13.76 -33.97
C ILE A 166 18.89 14.92 -34.98
N LYS A 167 19.33 14.66 -36.22
CA LYS A 167 19.05 15.57 -37.34
C LYS A 167 17.55 15.53 -37.62
N VAL A 168 16.87 16.57 -37.22
CA VAL A 168 15.50 16.84 -37.68
C VAL A 168 15.63 17.42 -39.08
N THR A 169 15.35 16.62 -40.08
CA THR A 169 15.13 17.08 -41.45
C THR A 169 13.72 17.70 -41.49
N SER A 170 13.69 19.01 -41.69
CA SER A 170 12.46 19.73 -42.05
C SER A 170 11.97 19.19 -43.38
N MET A 171 10.78 18.61 -43.42
CA MET A 171 10.02 18.37 -44.66
C MET A 171 9.00 19.49 -44.83
N ASP A 172 9.15 20.12 -45.96
CA ASP A 172 8.41 21.29 -46.41
C ASP A 172 6.89 21.05 -46.49
N LEU A 173 6.15 22.06 -46.05
CA LEU A 173 4.76 22.26 -46.35
C LEU A 173 4.58 22.66 -47.83
N ILE A 174 3.80 21.88 -48.56
CA ILE A 174 2.98 22.36 -49.66
C ILE A 174 1.53 21.88 -49.44
#